data_0cb5352060dc8275483c8a49b235a20b
#
_entry.id   0cb5352060dc8275483c8a49b235a20b
#
_cell.length_a   1.000
_cell.length_b   1.000
_cell.length_c   1.000
_cell.angle_alpha   90.00
_cell.angle_beta   90.00
_cell.angle_gamma   90.00
#
_symmetry.space_group_name_H-M   'P 1'
#
loop_
_entity.id
_entity.type
_entity.pdbx_description
1 polymer ?
#
loop_
_entity_poly.entity_id
_entity_poly.type
_entity_poly.pdbx_seq_one_letter_code
_entity_poly.pdbx_strand_id
1 'polypeptide(L)'
;MSERLSRILWVVRQPAFYAAILLWLFLCAAGLLISRHAPSYRGLVKGSSQYLVLILLLFALVMLLTRNRPLIDLAQRAPETPTARCETLALLAYVAIVMVAGRLIGQHLFGEGIALHLNGSLVGATRVQSPTEVYTWAAYNGILLALIPYLAFRLRGYSNQQLNLKSANLKNDTLVIIVVLICSTAMDMLGPNIFQLTHHQQLVGGLLSFWLHLFGTDLPIMIVIYSILLPRYFKLFSPMTAYLLGALSYPTIHIFESGTRYDSIHAAAMSLAFVYLLFIPAGLVKSFLTWRTGNAWVHVWGYHAISPHVTVDTRLIVSDFKIK
;
A
#
# COMPACT_ATOMS: atom_id res chain seq x y z
N MET A 1 14.43 -16.59 30.59
CA MET A 1 13.55 -16.55 29.39
C MET A 1 14.29 -15.80 28.31
N SER A 2 14.48 -16.37 27.11
CA SER A 2 15.28 -15.70 26.07
C SER A 2 14.61 -14.39 25.64
N GLU A 3 15.40 -13.37 25.31
CA GLU A 3 14.91 -12.07 24.83
C GLU A 3 13.94 -12.21 23.61
N ARG A 4 14.14 -13.25 22.81
CA ARG A 4 13.25 -13.57 21.67
C ARG A 4 11.85 -14.01 22.14
N LEU A 5 11.77 -14.84 23.16
CA LEU A 5 10.49 -15.29 23.71
C LEU A 5 9.73 -14.12 24.34
N SER A 6 10.42 -13.20 25.00
CA SER A 6 9.81 -12.00 25.57
C SER A 6 9.19 -11.08 24.51
N ARG A 7 9.83 -10.95 23.33
CA ARG A 7 9.30 -10.14 22.20
C ARG A 7 8.05 -10.77 21.58
N ILE A 8 8.02 -12.10 21.40
CA ILE A 8 6.83 -12.79 20.88
C ILE A 8 5.69 -12.67 21.88
N LEU A 9 5.96 -12.90 23.17
CA LEU A 9 4.96 -12.75 24.24
C LEU A 9 4.43 -11.31 24.34
N TRP A 10 5.27 -10.31 24.04
CA TRP A 10 4.81 -8.91 23.99
C TRP A 10 3.78 -8.69 22.88
N VAL A 11 4.00 -9.22 21.65
CA VAL A 11 3.04 -9.09 20.54
C VAL A 11 1.69 -9.71 20.89
N VAL A 12 1.69 -10.96 21.36
CA VAL A 12 0.43 -11.66 21.69
C VAL A 12 -0.29 -11.12 22.93
N ARG A 13 0.35 -10.28 23.73
CA ARG A 13 -0.29 -9.59 24.86
C ARG A 13 -0.99 -8.28 24.46
N GLN A 14 -0.81 -7.82 23.22
CA GLN A 14 -1.41 -6.57 22.78
C GLN A 14 -2.88 -6.77 22.37
N PRO A 15 -3.85 -6.02 22.93
CA PRO A 15 -5.26 -6.12 22.51
C PRO A 15 -5.45 -5.91 21.01
N ALA A 16 -4.65 -5.01 20.40
CA ALA A 16 -4.69 -4.72 18.96
C ALA A 16 -4.36 -5.96 18.10
N PHE A 17 -3.53 -6.89 18.59
CA PHE A 17 -3.23 -8.15 17.91
C PHE A 17 -4.49 -9.02 17.76
N TYR A 18 -5.26 -9.16 18.84
CA TYR A 18 -6.52 -9.93 18.80
C TYR A 18 -7.58 -9.22 17.95
N ALA A 19 -7.66 -7.89 18.02
CA ALA A 19 -8.55 -7.11 17.18
C ALA A 19 -8.25 -7.34 15.69
N ALA A 20 -6.96 -7.39 15.30
CA ALA A 20 -6.56 -7.67 13.93
C ALA A 20 -6.94 -9.10 13.48
N ILE A 21 -6.76 -10.10 14.35
CA ILE A 21 -7.19 -11.48 14.08
C ILE A 21 -8.71 -11.55 13.90
N LEU A 22 -9.46 -10.94 14.82
CA LEU A 22 -10.93 -10.93 14.73
C LEU A 22 -11.42 -10.21 13.47
N LEU A 23 -10.80 -9.10 13.11
CA LEU A 23 -11.12 -8.40 11.85
C LEU A 23 -10.85 -9.30 10.64
N TRP A 24 -9.70 -9.97 10.60
CA TRP A 24 -9.38 -10.87 9.49
C TRP A 24 -10.36 -12.03 9.39
N LEU A 25 -10.69 -12.68 10.50
CA LEU A 25 -11.66 -13.78 10.56
C LEU A 25 -13.06 -13.30 10.12
N PHE A 26 -13.47 -12.11 10.58
CA PHE A 26 -14.73 -11.48 10.15
C PHE A 26 -14.75 -11.25 8.64
N LEU A 27 -13.69 -10.69 8.06
CA LEU A 27 -13.59 -10.45 6.62
C LEU A 27 -13.60 -11.76 5.82
N CYS A 28 -12.91 -12.79 6.30
CA CYS A 28 -12.95 -14.11 5.68
C CYS A 28 -14.36 -14.72 5.72
N ALA A 29 -15.02 -14.64 6.87
CA ALA A 29 -16.41 -15.12 7.02
C ALA A 29 -17.37 -14.36 6.11
N ALA A 30 -17.26 -13.03 6.06
CA ALA A 30 -18.05 -12.19 5.15
C ALA A 30 -17.81 -12.55 3.68
N GLY A 31 -16.54 -12.70 3.28
CA GLY A 31 -16.18 -13.12 1.91
C GLY A 31 -16.71 -14.51 1.55
N LEU A 32 -16.69 -15.47 2.47
CA LEU A 32 -17.28 -16.79 2.27
C LEU A 32 -18.80 -16.75 2.18
N LEU A 33 -19.47 -15.91 2.95
CA LEU A 33 -20.92 -15.70 2.84
C LEU A 33 -21.27 -15.07 1.48
N ILE A 34 -20.55 -14.04 1.06
CA ILE A 34 -20.70 -13.41 -0.25
C ILE A 34 -20.46 -14.43 -1.38
N SER A 35 -19.54 -15.38 -1.20
CA SER A 35 -19.20 -16.38 -2.23
C SER A 35 -20.36 -17.30 -2.61
N ARG A 36 -21.42 -17.35 -1.82
CA ARG A 36 -22.67 -18.09 -2.17
C ARG A 36 -23.37 -17.49 -3.40
N HIS A 37 -23.21 -16.18 -3.61
CA HIS A 37 -23.79 -15.43 -4.72
C HIS A 37 -22.75 -14.95 -5.72
N ALA A 38 -21.48 -14.85 -5.32
CA ALA A 38 -20.34 -14.44 -6.13
C ALA A 38 -19.15 -15.38 -5.90
N PRO A 39 -19.04 -16.51 -6.66
CA PRO A 39 -18.06 -17.60 -6.43
C PRO A 39 -16.60 -17.13 -6.41
N SER A 40 -16.25 -16.03 -7.11
CA SER A 40 -14.93 -15.40 -7.13
C SER A 40 -14.40 -15.03 -5.72
N TYR A 41 -15.30 -14.72 -4.79
CA TYR A 41 -14.92 -14.39 -3.40
C TYR A 41 -14.31 -15.57 -2.64
N ARG A 42 -14.65 -16.82 -2.98
CA ARG A 42 -13.96 -17.99 -2.40
C ARG A 42 -12.49 -17.99 -2.81
N GLY A 43 -12.21 -17.72 -4.07
CA GLY A 43 -10.84 -17.57 -4.57
C GLY A 43 -10.10 -16.42 -3.91
N LEU A 44 -10.76 -15.28 -3.74
CA LEU A 44 -10.21 -14.12 -3.04
C LEU A 44 -9.82 -14.45 -1.59
N VAL A 45 -10.71 -15.03 -0.79
CA VAL A 45 -10.44 -15.42 0.60
C VAL A 45 -9.27 -16.40 0.68
N LYS A 46 -9.26 -17.43 -0.19
CA LYS A 46 -8.16 -18.41 -0.25
C LYS A 46 -6.84 -17.73 -0.61
N GLY A 47 -6.82 -16.96 -1.69
CA GLY A 47 -5.61 -16.27 -2.18
C GLY A 47 -5.06 -15.28 -1.15
N SER A 48 -5.91 -14.43 -0.58
CA SER A 48 -5.50 -13.46 0.45
C SER A 48 -4.97 -14.13 1.71
N SER A 49 -5.56 -15.27 2.13
CA SER A 49 -5.07 -16.02 3.29
C SER A 49 -3.72 -16.70 3.01
N GLN A 50 -3.54 -17.27 1.83
CA GLN A 50 -2.24 -17.81 1.40
C GLN A 50 -1.18 -16.70 1.34
N TYR A 51 -1.53 -15.56 0.79
CA TYR A 51 -0.65 -14.40 0.72
C TYR A 51 -0.26 -13.89 2.12
N LEU A 52 -1.19 -13.86 3.07
CA LEU A 52 -0.88 -13.51 4.46
C LEU A 52 0.16 -14.45 5.09
N VAL A 53 0.07 -15.76 4.83
CA VAL A 53 1.08 -16.72 5.31
C VAL A 53 2.46 -16.42 4.71
N LEU A 54 2.55 -16.15 3.41
CA LEU A 54 3.81 -15.80 2.75
C LEU A 54 4.39 -14.49 3.30
N ILE A 55 3.55 -13.52 3.63
CA ILE A 55 3.96 -12.26 4.27
C ILE A 55 4.55 -12.52 5.67
N LEU A 56 3.96 -13.41 6.46
CA LEU A 56 4.53 -13.75 7.77
C LEU A 56 5.92 -14.39 7.65
N LEU A 57 6.13 -15.22 6.64
CA LEU A 57 7.47 -15.76 6.33
C LEU A 57 8.45 -14.65 5.90
N LEU A 58 7.98 -13.71 5.08
CA LEU A 58 8.76 -12.53 4.70
C LEU A 58 9.13 -11.68 5.90
N PHE A 59 8.21 -11.48 6.85
CA PHE A 59 8.50 -10.77 8.10
C PHE A 59 9.58 -11.47 8.93
N ALA A 60 9.51 -12.79 9.05
CA ALA A 60 10.55 -13.56 9.75
C ALA A 60 11.92 -13.40 9.08
N LEU A 61 11.97 -13.42 7.74
CA LEU A 61 13.18 -13.21 6.97
C LEU A 61 13.74 -11.78 7.17
N VAL A 62 12.91 -10.75 7.07
CA VAL A 62 13.33 -9.36 7.31
C VAL A 62 13.80 -9.17 8.76
N MET A 63 13.14 -9.77 9.74
CA MET A 63 13.59 -9.75 11.13
C MET A 63 14.98 -10.40 11.32
N LEU A 64 15.25 -11.48 10.59
CA LEU A 64 16.57 -12.12 10.58
C LEU A 64 17.64 -11.20 9.97
N LEU A 65 17.36 -10.60 8.81
CA LEU A 65 18.28 -9.67 8.13
C LEU A 65 18.56 -8.41 8.94
N THR A 66 17.62 -7.99 9.76
CA THR A 66 17.70 -6.78 10.56
C THR A 66 17.97 -7.05 12.05
N ARG A 67 18.33 -8.29 12.43
CA ARG A 67 18.42 -8.72 13.86
C ARG A 67 19.39 -7.87 14.71
N ASN A 68 20.46 -7.38 14.10
CA ASN A 68 21.47 -6.57 14.76
C ASN A 68 21.18 -5.05 14.71
N ARG A 69 20.00 -4.69 14.20
CA ARG A 69 19.57 -3.30 14.07
C ARG A 69 18.64 -2.93 15.23
N PRO A 70 18.86 -1.81 15.92
CA PRO A 70 17.92 -1.33 16.93
C PRO A 70 16.57 -1.02 16.26
N LEU A 71 15.49 -1.18 17.02
CA LEU A 71 14.18 -0.67 16.60
C LEU A 71 14.22 0.85 16.60
N ILE A 72 13.66 1.42 15.55
CA ILE A 72 13.56 2.87 15.42
C ILE A 72 12.28 3.32 16.10
N ASP A 73 12.40 4.26 17.03
CA ASP A 73 11.25 4.91 17.66
C ASP A 73 10.66 5.97 16.70
N LEU A 74 9.65 5.56 15.95
CA LEU A 74 8.97 6.45 15.02
C LEU A 74 8.19 7.56 15.73
N ALA A 75 7.82 7.41 17.00
CA ALA A 75 7.12 8.44 17.76
C ALA A 75 7.97 9.72 17.93
N GLN A 76 9.30 9.58 18.01
CA GLN A 76 10.23 10.71 18.09
C GLN A 76 10.32 11.53 16.79
N ARG A 77 9.81 11.02 15.69
CA ARG A 77 9.79 11.72 14.39
C ARG A 77 8.55 12.60 14.22
N ALA A 78 7.52 12.37 15.01
CA ALA A 78 6.30 13.17 15.01
C ALA A 78 6.43 14.37 15.97
N PRO A 79 5.62 15.41 15.78
CA PRO A 79 5.56 16.55 16.69
C PRO A 79 4.88 16.17 18.01
N GLU A 80 4.73 17.15 18.92
CA GLU A 80 3.98 16.98 20.17
C GLU A 80 2.55 16.49 19.92
N THR A 81 1.99 15.77 20.87
CA THR A 81 0.70 15.06 20.75
C THR A 81 -0.46 15.92 20.23
N PRO A 82 -0.68 17.16 20.69
CA PRO A 82 -1.76 17.99 20.14
C PRO A 82 -1.57 18.29 18.64
N THR A 83 -0.35 18.68 18.26
CA THR A 83 0.00 18.95 16.86
C THR A 83 -0.11 17.68 16.00
N ALA A 84 0.41 16.55 16.50
CA ALA A 84 0.31 15.26 15.79
C ALA A 84 -1.15 14.87 15.52
N ARG A 85 -2.06 15.12 16.49
CA ARG A 85 -3.50 14.85 16.32
C ARG A 85 -4.11 15.75 15.25
N CYS A 86 -3.87 17.08 15.33
CA CYS A 86 -4.39 18.02 14.33
C CYS A 86 -3.88 17.70 12.93
N GLU A 87 -2.59 17.41 12.76
CA GLU A 87 -2.00 17.06 11.47
C GLU A 87 -2.54 15.75 10.92
N THR A 88 -2.77 14.74 11.78
CA THR A 88 -3.38 13.47 11.38
C THR A 88 -4.79 13.71 10.84
N LEU A 89 -5.64 14.43 11.57
CA LEU A 89 -7.02 14.71 11.14
C LEU A 89 -7.06 15.55 9.87
N ALA A 90 -6.22 16.59 9.79
CA ALA A 90 -6.14 17.45 8.60
C ALA A 90 -5.70 16.67 7.36
N LEU A 91 -4.69 15.80 7.50
CA LEU A 91 -4.22 14.99 6.37
C LEU A 91 -5.25 13.92 5.95
N LEU A 92 -5.93 13.27 6.90
CA LEU A 92 -6.99 12.31 6.59
C LEU A 92 -8.16 12.99 5.86
N ALA A 93 -8.58 14.18 6.32
CA ALA A 93 -9.61 14.97 5.65
C ALA A 93 -9.17 15.40 4.24
N TYR A 94 -7.94 15.89 4.10
CA TYR A 94 -7.36 16.25 2.81
C TYR A 94 -7.37 15.07 1.84
N VAL A 95 -6.87 13.90 2.26
CA VAL A 95 -6.85 12.70 1.43
C VAL A 95 -8.25 12.27 1.02
N ALA A 96 -9.21 12.27 1.95
CA ALA A 96 -10.60 11.94 1.63
C ALA A 96 -11.19 12.89 0.57
N ILE A 97 -10.94 14.19 0.69
CA ILE A 97 -11.38 15.19 -0.31
C ILE A 97 -10.73 14.92 -1.66
N VAL A 98 -9.42 14.72 -1.70
CA VAL A 98 -8.69 14.46 -2.96
C VAL A 98 -9.17 13.15 -3.59
N MET A 99 -9.39 12.09 -2.81
CA MET A 99 -9.87 10.81 -3.34
C MET A 99 -11.28 10.93 -3.93
N VAL A 100 -12.20 11.60 -3.22
CA VAL A 100 -13.57 11.83 -3.72
C VAL A 100 -13.55 12.72 -4.97
N ALA A 101 -12.77 13.80 -4.95
CA ALA A 101 -12.62 14.69 -6.10
C ALA A 101 -12.06 13.94 -7.33
N GLY A 102 -11.02 13.12 -7.14
CA GLY A 102 -10.45 12.31 -8.23
C GLY A 102 -11.43 11.27 -8.78
N ARG A 103 -12.27 10.70 -7.94
CA ARG A 103 -13.37 9.83 -8.40
C ARG A 103 -14.36 10.61 -9.26
N LEU A 104 -14.83 11.77 -8.81
CA LEU A 104 -15.83 12.57 -9.53
C LEU A 104 -15.28 13.17 -10.82
N ILE A 105 -14.06 13.74 -10.79
CA ILE A 105 -13.40 14.32 -11.95
C ILE A 105 -13.13 13.24 -13.00
N GLY A 106 -12.59 12.11 -12.59
CA GLY A 106 -12.30 11.00 -13.50
C GLY A 106 -13.57 10.43 -14.13
N GLN A 107 -14.63 10.25 -13.34
CA GLN A 107 -15.94 9.81 -13.85
C GLN A 107 -16.51 10.79 -14.90
N HIS A 108 -16.33 12.09 -14.68
CA HIS A 108 -16.81 13.09 -15.63
C HIS A 108 -15.97 13.13 -16.93
N LEU A 109 -14.65 13.00 -16.82
CA LEU A 109 -13.75 13.13 -17.97
C LEU A 109 -13.57 11.83 -18.77
N PHE A 110 -13.59 10.69 -18.09
CA PHE A 110 -13.17 9.40 -18.65
C PHE A 110 -14.20 8.27 -18.41
N GLY A 111 -15.28 8.53 -17.68
CA GLY A 111 -16.23 7.50 -17.25
C GLY A 111 -15.75 6.67 -16.05
N GLU A 112 -14.50 6.88 -15.58
CA GLU A 112 -13.85 6.16 -14.50
C GLU A 112 -13.11 7.11 -13.56
N GLY A 113 -12.90 6.71 -12.28
CA GLY A 113 -12.13 7.54 -11.34
C GLY A 113 -10.63 7.52 -11.62
N ILE A 114 -9.94 8.61 -11.30
CA ILE A 114 -8.48 8.76 -11.47
C ILE A 114 -7.70 8.81 -10.16
N ALA A 115 -8.34 8.62 -9.00
CA ALA A 115 -7.63 8.66 -7.74
C ALA A 115 -7.02 7.30 -7.39
N LEU A 116 -5.79 7.33 -6.97
CA LEU A 116 -4.88 6.35 -6.41
C LEU A 116 -4.53 5.19 -7.34
N HIS A 117 -5.33 4.17 -7.53
CA HIS A 117 -5.01 3.08 -8.46
C HIS A 117 -5.58 3.33 -9.84
N LEU A 118 -4.81 2.93 -10.84
CA LEU A 118 -5.27 2.91 -12.20
C LEU A 118 -6.33 1.82 -12.34
N ASN A 119 -7.47 2.19 -12.88
CA ASN A 119 -8.55 1.26 -13.12
C ASN A 119 -8.08 0.13 -14.04
N GLY A 120 -8.30 -1.12 -13.62
CA GLY A 120 -7.86 -2.31 -14.35
C GLY A 120 -6.48 -2.83 -13.96
N SER A 121 -5.69 -2.09 -13.22
CA SER A 121 -4.46 -2.63 -12.65
C SER A 121 -4.71 -3.65 -11.56
N LEU A 122 -4.35 -4.03 -10.63
CA LEU A 122 -4.51 -5.09 -9.64
C LEU A 122 -5.91 -5.70 -9.50
N VAL A 123 -6.97 -5.01 -9.85
CA VAL A 123 -8.37 -5.43 -9.56
C VAL A 123 -9.07 -6.02 -10.79
N GLY A 124 -8.48 -5.91 -11.96
CA GLY A 124 -9.03 -6.50 -13.21
C GLY A 124 -10.43 -6.01 -13.61
N ALA A 125 -10.95 -4.98 -12.94
CA ALA A 125 -12.37 -4.64 -12.98
C ALA A 125 -12.71 -3.49 -13.89
N THR A 126 -11.75 -2.63 -14.28
CA THR A 126 -12.07 -1.43 -15.04
C THR A 126 -11.02 -1.14 -16.10
N ARG A 127 -11.49 -0.59 -17.19
CA ARG A 127 -10.72 -0.44 -18.42
C ARG A 127 -10.18 0.97 -18.51
N VAL A 128 -8.90 1.13 -18.35
CA VAL A 128 -8.22 2.32 -18.86
C VAL A 128 -8.41 2.32 -20.38
N GLN A 129 -8.83 3.44 -20.93
CA GLN A 129 -9.21 3.50 -22.33
C GLN A 129 -8.24 4.32 -23.20
N SER A 130 -7.35 5.10 -22.56
CA SER A 130 -6.45 5.98 -23.32
C SER A 130 -5.19 6.35 -22.56
N PRO A 131 -4.07 6.62 -23.26
CA PRO A 131 -2.87 7.19 -22.66
C PRO A 131 -3.12 8.50 -21.90
N THR A 132 -4.04 9.33 -22.37
CA THR A 132 -4.40 10.61 -21.72
C THR A 132 -4.96 10.39 -20.33
N GLU A 133 -5.81 9.39 -20.15
CA GLU A 133 -6.34 9.01 -18.84
C GLU A 133 -5.22 8.58 -17.88
N VAL A 134 -4.28 7.74 -18.35
CA VAL A 134 -3.14 7.27 -17.57
C VAL A 134 -2.23 8.41 -17.13
N TYR A 135 -1.92 9.35 -18.04
CA TYR A 135 -1.13 10.54 -17.69
C TYR A 135 -1.87 11.46 -16.72
N THR A 136 -3.18 11.66 -16.91
CA THR A 136 -4.00 12.48 -16.02
C THR A 136 -4.04 11.87 -14.62
N TRP A 137 -4.24 10.56 -14.51
CA TRP A 137 -4.19 9.81 -13.27
C TRP A 137 -2.82 9.95 -12.58
N ALA A 138 -1.71 9.73 -13.27
CA ALA A 138 -0.38 9.82 -12.69
C ALA A 138 -0.07 11.24 -12.19
N ALA A 139 -0.41 12.27 -13.00
CA ALA A 139 -0.22 13.67 -12.65
C ALA A 139 -1.11 14.08 -11.45
N TYR A 140 -2.39 13.71 -11.47
CA TYR A 140 -3.33 14.00 -10.38
C TYR A 140 -2.83 13.48 -9.04
N ASN A 141 -2.51 12.19 -8.97
CA ASN A 141 -2.07 11.57 -7.74
C ASN A 141 -0.67 12.05 -7.32
N GLY A 142 0.28 12.13 -8.25
CA GLY A 142 1.63 12.58 -7.98
C GLY A 142 1.69 14.01 -7.43
N ILE A 143 0.87 14.89 -7.98
CA ILE A 143 0.81 16.28 -7.50
C ILE A 143 0.03 16.37 -6.18
N LEU A 144 -1.20 15.85 -6.15
CA LEU A 144 -2.09 16.10 -5.00
C LEU A 144 -1.79 15.18 -3.81
N LEU A 145 -1.42 13.92 -4.01
CA LEU A 145 -1.18 12.99 -2.91
C LEU A 145 0.31 12.80 -2.56
N ALA A 146 1.25 13.22 -3.42
CA ALA A 146 2.68 13.14 -3.10
C ALA A 146 3.32 14.52 -2.96
N LEU A 147 3.37 15.32 -4.02
CA LEU A 147 4.13 16.56 -4.05
C LEU A 147 3.59 17.60 -3.05
N ILE A 148 2.29 17.88 -3.07
CA ILE A 148 1.68 18.89 -2.18
C ILE A 148 1.83 18.52 -0.71
N PRO A 149 1.47 17.30 -0.23
CA PRO A 149 1.71 16.92 1.16
C PRO A 149 3.19 16.97 1.55
N TYR A 150 4.09 16.45 0.69
CA TYR A 150 5.52 16.51 0.96
C TYR A 150 6.00 17.96 1.16
N LEU A 151 5.68 18.85 0.22
CA LEU A 151 6.09 20.25 0.29
C LEU A 151 5.47 20.97 1.50
N ALA A 152 4.19 20.73 1.79
CA ALA A 152 3.51 21.31 2.94
C ALA A 152 4.22 20.97 4.27
N PHE A 153 4.62 19.70 4.44
CA PHE A 153 5.36 19.28 5.63
C PHE A 153 6.81 19.76 5.63
N ARG A 154 7.47 19.82 4.47
CA ARG A 154 8.82 20.43 4.36
C ARG A 154 8.81 21.91 4.72
N LEU A 155 7.84 22.68 4.25
CA LEU A 155 7.67 24.09 4.57
C LEU A 155 7.34 24.33 6.06
N ARG A 156 6.72 23.37 6.73
CA ARG A 156 6.52 23.38 8.19
C ARG A 156 7.79 22.99 8.98
N GLY A 157 8.92 22.76 8.32
CA GLY A 157 10.21 22.49 8.96
C GLY A 157 10.53 21.01 9.20
N TYR A 158 9.68 20.05 8.76
CA TYR A 158 9.98 18.63 8.92
C TYR A 158 11.16 18.21 8.02
N SER A 159 12.17 17.58 8.60
CA SER A 159 13.30 17.01 7.88
C SER A 159 12.91 15.72 7.16
N ASN A 160 13.68 15.30 6.14
CA ASN A 160 13.48 14.00 5.48
C ASN A 160 13.63 12.81 6.45
N GLN A 161 14.39 12.95 7.54
CA GLN A 161 14.48 11.93 8.58
C GLN A 161 13.15 11.82 9.35
N GLN A 162 12.54 12.93 9.74
CA GLN A 162 11.24 12.95 10.41
C GLN A 162 10.11 12.43 9.50
N LEU A 163 10.26 12.59 8.19
CA LEU A 163 9.35 12.06 7.17
C LEU A 163 9.68 10.61 6.73
N ASN A 164 10.52 9.88 7.43
CA ASN A 164 10.93 8.51 7.06
C ASN A 164 11.52 8.38 5.63
N LEU A 165 12.07 9.45 5.07
CA LEU A 165 12.64 9.49 3.71
C LEU A 165 14.16 9.43 3.69
N LYS A 166 14.79 9.27 4.85
CA LYS A 166 16.24 9.15 4.99
C LYS A 166 16.61 7.84 5.68
N SER A 167 17.44 7.04 5.01
CA SER A 167 17.98 5.80 5.58
C SER A 167 18.90 6.10 6.78
N ALA A 168 18.72 5.34 7.86
CA ALA A 168 19.66 5.31 8.98
C ALA A 168 20.79 4.26 8.79
N ASN A 169 20.59 3.29 7.89
CA ASN A 169 21.58 2.26 7.55
C ASN A 169 21.35 1.80 6.10
N LEU A 170 21.92 2.55 5.16
CA LEU A 170 21.73 2.34 3.74
C LEU A 170 22.11 0.92 3.29
N LYS A 171 23.24 0.39 3.78
CA LYS A 171 23.70 -0.97 3.41
C LYS A 171 22.69 -2.04 3.81
N ASN A 172 22.15 -1.96 5.01
CA ASN A 172 21.15 -2.92 5.47
C ASN A 172 19.79 -2.70 4.79
N ASP A 173 19.37 -1.44 4.55
CA ASP A 173 18.15 -1.13 3.80
C ASP A 173 18.23 -1.70 2.38
N THR A 174 19.37 -1.54 1.69
CA THR A 174 19.59 -2.11 0.35
C THR A 174 19.47 -3.65 0.36
N LEU A 175 20.08 -4.31 1.35
CA LEU A 175 19.93 -5.77 1.48
C LEU A 175 18.47 -6.19 1.68
N VAL A 176 17.73 -5.50 2.54
CA VAL A 176 16.29 -5.77 2.75
C VAL A 176 15.52 -5.53 1.45
N ILE A 177 15.78 -4.44 0.74
CA ILE A 177 15.14 -4.13 -0.56
C ILE A 177 15.35 -5.27 -1.53
N ILE A 178 16.60 -5.71 -1.75
CA ILE A 178 16.93 -6.77 -2.72
C ILE A 178 16.20 -8.08 -2.36
N VAL A 179 16.25 -8.48 -1.10
CA VAL A 179 15.62 -9.74 -0.67
C VAL A 179 14.11 -9.69 -0.77
N VAL A 180 13.49 -8.58 -0.33
CA VAL A 180 12.03 -8.40 -0.43
C VAL A 180 11.61 -8.34 -1.90
N LEU A 181 12.35 -7.63 -2.75
CA LEU A 181 12.08 -7.54 -4.19
C LEU A 181 12.12 -8.92 -4.86
N ILE A 182 13.13 -9.73 -4.58
CA ILE A 182 13.23 -11.10 -5.14
C ILE A 182 12.02 -11.95 -4.69
N CYS A 183 11.69 -11.92 -3.39
CA CYS A 183 10.58 -12.70 -2.86
C CYS A 183 9.22 -12.26 -3.44
N SER A 184 8.97 -10.95 -3.49
CA SER A 184 7.69 -10.43 -3.99
C SER A 184 7.53 -10.64 -5.49
N THR A 185 8.57 -10.36 -6.28
CA THR A 185 8.55 -10.59 -7.74
C THR A 185 8.37 -12.07 -8.07
N ALA A 186 9.03 -12.97 -7.35
CA ALA A 186 8.84 -14.42 -7.55
C ALA A 186 7.38 -14.87 -7.31
N MET A 187 6.68 -14.23 -6.39
CA MET A 187 5.25 -14.50 -6.17
C MET A 187 4.38 -14.00 -7.33
N ASP A 188 4.67 -12.81 -7.85
CA ASP A 188 3.91 -12.21 -8.94
C ASP A 188 4.14 -12.91 -10.28
N MET A 189 5.26 -13.61 -10.43
CA MET A 189 5.53 -14.46 -11.61
C MET A 189 4.61 -15.68 -11.73
N LEU A 190 3.89 -16.05 -10.68
CA LEU A 190 2.93 -17.17 -10.73
C LEU A 190 1.67 -16.85 -11.55
N GLY A 191 1.43 -15.56 -11.83
CA GLY A 191 0.32 -15.05 -12.64
C GLY A 191 0.76 -14.51 -14.01
N PRO A 192 -0.14 -13.84 -14.72
CA PRO A 192 0.20 -13.06 -15.91
C PRO A 192 1.21 -11.97 -15.58
N ASN A 193 2.32 -11.93 -16.32
CA ASN A 193 3.45 -11.07 -15.99
C ASN A 193 4.21 -10.56 -17.23
N ILE A 194 5.17 -9.66 -17.01
CA ILE A 194 5.97 -8.99 -18.03
C ILE A 194 6.73 -9.97 -18.97
N PHE A 195 7.15 -11.13 -18.47
CA PHE A 195 7.94 -12.09 -19.27
C PHE A 195 7.13 -12.81 -20.37
N GLN A 196 5.81 -12.61 -20.40
CA GLN A 196 4.94 -13.08 -21.48
C GLN A 196 4.83 -12.07 -22.64
N LEU A 197 5.49 -10.93 -22.54
CA LEU A 197 5.53 -9.88 -23.54
C LEU A 197 6.77 -9.99 -24.43
N THR A 198 6.76 -9.31 -25.60
CA THR A 198 7.97 -9.20 -26.44
C THR A 198 9.05 -8.38 -25.73
N HIS A 199 10.33 -8.53 -26.10
CA HIS A 199 11.42 -7.77 -25.49
C HIS A 199 11.22 -6.25 -25.59
N HIS A 200 10.68 -5.78 -26.72
CA HIS A 200 10.36 -4.36 -26.91
C HIS A 200 9.28 -3.91 -25.93
N GLN A 201 8.22 -4.69 -25.78
CA GLN A 201 7.14 -4.41 -24.83
C GLN A 201 7.62 -4.47 -23.37
N GLN A 202 8.50 -5.42 -23.03
CA GLN A 202 9.12 -5.50 -21.70
C GLN A 202 9.91 -4.23 -21.39
N LEU A 203 10.75 -3.78 -22.33
CA LEU A 203 11.60 -2.61 -22.11
C LEU A 203 10.78 -1.31 -22.08
N VAL A 204 10.06 -1.01 -23.17
CA VAL A 204 9.33 0.25 -23.30
C VAL A 204 8.12 0.29 -22.36
N GLY A 205 7.32 -0.77 -22.35
CA GLY A 205 6.16 -0.89 -21.48
C GLY A 205 6.56 -0.91 -20.00
N GLY A 206 7.61 -1.65 -19.65
CA GLY A 206 8.11 -1.75 -18.28
C GLY A 206 8.65 -0.43 -17.75
N LEU A 207 9.44 0.31 -18.53
CA LEU A 207 9.91 1.64 -18.14
C LEU A 207 8.74 2.64 -17.99
N LEU A 208 7.80 2.61 -18.91
CA LEU A 208 6.63 3.47 -18.84
C LEU A 208 5.74 3.12 -17.63
N SER A 209 5.47 1.83 -17.41
CA SER A 209 4.73 1.33 -16.24
C SER A 209 5.42 1.75 -14.93
N PHE A 210 6.73 1.58 -14.84
CA PHE A 210 7.51 1.98 -13.68
C PHE A 210 7.30 3.47 -13.33
N TRP A 211 7.52 4.37 -14.29
CA TRP A 211 7.41 5.80 -14.02
C TRP A 211 5.97 6.24 -13.73
N LEU A 212 5.01 5.73 -14.49
CA LEU A 212 3.60 6.07 -14.29
C LEU A 212 3.09 5.62 -12.92
N HIS A 213 3.39 4.41 -12.49
CA HIS A 213 2.97 3.91 -11.18
C HIS A 213 3.77 4.53 -10.04
N LEU A 214 5.07 4.80 -10.24
CA LEU A 214 5.87 5.51 -9.24
C LEU A 214 5.21 6.84 -8.85
N PHE A 215 4.82 7.64 -9.84
CA PHE A 215 4.16 8.93 -9.60
C PHE A 215 2.67 8.78 -9.25
N GLY A 216 1.96 7.85 -9.87
CA GLY A 216 0.52 7.69 -9.73
C GLY A 216 0.08 6.97 -8.46
N THR A 217 0.92 6.07 -7.92
CA THR A 217 0.55 5.24 -6.76
C THR A 217 1.62 5.19 -5.68
N ASP A 218 2.87 4.89 -6.04
CA ASP A 218 3.88 4.55 -5.03
C ASP A 218 4.27 5.74 -4.17
N LEU A 219 4.61 6.88 -4.77
CA LEU A 219 4.93 8.11 -4.06
C LEU A 219 3.72 8.65 -3.27
N PRO A 220 2.50 8.71 -3.82
CA PRO A 220 1.29 9.03 -3.06
C PRO A 220 1.15 8.22 -1.77
N ILE A 221 1.18 6.91 -1.87
CA ILE A 221 1.06 5.99 -0.73
C ILE A 221 2.22 6.18 0.25
N MET A 222 3.45 6.25 -0.25
CA MET A 222 4.65 6.43 0.56
C MET A 222 4.58 7.73 1.37
N ILE A 223 4.25 8.85 0.73
CA ILE A 223 4.25 10.16 1.39
C ILE A 223 3.12 10.27 2.40
N VAL A 224 1.89 9.97 1.99
CA VAL A 224 0.72 10.15 2.86
C VAL A 224 0.78 9.20 4.06
N ILE A 225 0.89 7.90 3.81
CA ILE A 225 0.72 6.91 4.88
C ILE A 225 2.03 6.70 5.64
N TYR A 226 3.10 6.35 4.94
CA TYR A 226 4.30 5.81 5.60
C TYR A 226 5.30 6.88 5.99
N SER A 227 5.28 8.04 5.31
CA SER A 227 6.13 9.17 5.68
C SER A 227 5.47 10.10 6.68
N ILE A 228 4.18 10.41 6.54
CA ILE A 228 3.50 11.41 7.36
C ILE A 228 2.63 10.76 8.44
N LEU A 229 1.66 9.93 8.09
CA LEU A 229 0.71 9.37 9.07
C LEU A 229 1.37 8.38 10.04
N LEU A 230 2.23 7.48 9.56
CA LEU A 230 2.76 6.40 10.39
C LEU A 230 3.51 6.92 11.64
N PRO A 231 4.46 7.89 11.58
CA PRO A 231 5.07 8.46 12.78
C PRO A 231 4.05 9.07 13.75
N ARG A 232 3.00 9.70 13.24
CA ARG A 232 1.93 10.30 14.05
C ARG A 232 1.10 9.24 14.74
N TYR A 233 0.79 8.14 14.09
CA TYR A 233 0.14 7.00 14.73
C TYR A 233 1.00 6.44 15.88
N PHE A 234 2.32 6.32 15.70
CA PHE A 234 3.24 5.91 16.76
C PHE A 234 3.30 6.91 17.92
N LYS A 235 3.08 8.20 17.66
CA LYS A 235 2.99 9.23 18.72
C LYS A 235 1.67 9.17 19.50
N LEU A 236 0.58 8.79 18.84
CA LEU A 236 -0.77 8.86 19.38
C LEU A 236 -1.24 7.54 20.01
N PHE A 237 -0.70 6.40 19.59
CA PHE A 237 -1.18 5.08 19.95
C PHE A 237 -0.04 4.15 20.38
N SER A 238 -0.39 3.00 20.96
CA SER A 238 0.60 1.95 21.24
C SER A 238 1.28 1.47 19.96
N PRO A 239 2.54 1.00 20.01
CA PRO A 239 3.27 0.63 18.79
C PRO A 239 2.55 -0.41 17.91
N MET A 240 1.88 -1.40 18.52
CA MET A 240 1.11 -2.39 17.76
C MET A 240 -0.11 -1.77 17.09
N THR A 241 -0.85 -0.92 17.82
CA THR A 241 -2.00 -0.19 17.26
C THR A 241 -1.55 0.73 16.11
N ALA A 242 -0.47 1.48 16.30
CA ALA A 242 0.09 2.38 15.28
C ALA A 242 0.50 1.62 14.00
N TYR A 243 1.19 0.48 14.17
CA TYR A 243 1.55 -0.41 13.06
C TYR A 243 0.32 -0.88 12.28
N LEU A 244 -0.72 -1.35 12.99
CA LEU A 244 -1.95 -1.84 12.36
C LEU A 244 -2.76 -0.71 11.72
N LEU A 245 -2.79 0.50 12.31
CA LEU A 245 -3.41 1.67 11.68
C LEU A 245 -2.67 2.05 10.39
N GLY A 246 -1.34 2.03 10.38
CA GLY A 246 -0.56 2.21 9.16
C GLY A 246 -0.89 1.16 8.08
N ALA A 247 -1.03 -0.10 8.48
CA ALA A 247 -1.43 -1.18 7.58
C ALA A 247 -2.86 -1.01 7.05
N LEU A 248 -3.81 -0.64 7.91
CA LEU A 248 -5.22 -0.44 7.55
C LEU A 248 -5.47 0.84 6.76
N SER A 249 -4.63 1.87 6.92
CA SER A 249 -4.74 3.09 6.12
C SER A 249 -4.63 2.81 4.62
N TYR A 250 -3.83 1.81 4.24
CA TYR A 250 -3.67 1.43 2.84
C TYR A 250 -4.99 0.92 2.21
N PRO A 251 -5.65 -0.14 2.70
CA PRO A 251 -6.96 -0.53 2.16
C PRO A 251 -8.04 0.55 2.33
N THR A 252 -7.97 1.35 3.40
CA THR A 252 -8.98 2.40 3.65
C THR A 252 -8.99 3.47 2.55
N ILE A 253 -7.86 3.82 1.97
CA ILE A 253 -7.83 4.77 0.84
C ILE A 253 -8.55 4.17 -0.38
N HIS A 254 -8.44 2.88 -0.62
CA HIS A 254 -9.06 2.18 -1.76
C HIS A 254 -10.60 2.15 -1.72
N ILE A 255 -11.23 2.41 -0.57
CA ILE A 255 -12.70 2.48 -0.51
C ILE A 255 -13.28 3.63 -1.35
N PHE A 256 -12.48 4.62 -1.71
CA PHE A 256 -12.90 5.77 -2.52
C PHE A 256 -12.72 5.55 -4.03
N GLU A 257 -12.13 4.45 -4.45
CA GLU A 257 -11.87 4.17 -5.86
C GLU A 257 -13.16 3.84 -6.64
N SER A 258 -13.12 4.08 -7.95
CA SER A 258 -14.30 3.90 -8.83
C SER A 258 -14.81 2.45 -8.89
N GLY A 259 -13.93 1.48 -8.67
CA GLY A 259 -14.30 0.06 -8.60
C GLY A 259 -15.18 -0.31 -7.40
N THR A 260 -15.31 0.56 -6.40
CA THR A 260 -16.17 0.34 -5.24
C THR A 260 -17.57 0.89 -5.47
N ARG A 261 -18.60 0.12 -5.06
CA ARG A 261 -20.00 0.46 -5.25
C ARG A 261 -20.70 0.60 -3.92
N TYR A 262 -21.55 1.65 -3.80
CA TYR A 262 -22.29 2.00 -2.58
C TYR A 262 -23.77 2.25 -2.86
N ASP A 263 -24.27 1.79 -4.01
CA ASP A 263 -25.65 1.91 -4.45
C ASP A 263 -26.62 1.01 -3.67
N SER A 264 -26.13 0.01 -2.97
CA SER A 264 -26.89 -0.84 -2.05
C SER A 264 -26.01 -1.33 -0.90
N ILE A 265 -26.63 -1.77 0.21
CA ILE A 265 -25.91 -2.38 1.36
C ILE A 265 -25.12 -3.61 0.89
N HIS A 266 -25.69 -4.40 -0.02
CA HIS A 266 -25.02 -5.58 -0.56
C HIS A 266 -23.79 -5.20 -1.40
N ALA A 267 -23.89 -4.24 -2.30
CA ALA A 267 -22.76 -3.75 -3.10
C ALA A 267 -21.67 -3.12 -2.23
N ALA A 268 -22.06 -2.34 -1.20
CA ALA A 268 -21.13 -1.79 -0.23
C ALA A 268 -20.38 -2.88 0.55
N ALA A 269 -21.09 -3.89 1.07
CA ALA A 269 -20.49 -5.01 1.78
C ALA A 269 -19.51 -5.80 0.89
N MET A 270 -19.88 -6.07 -0.36
CA MET A 270 -19.00 -6.70 -1.35
C MET A 270 -17.76 -5.86 -1.60
N SER A 271 -17.91 -4.57 -1.89
CA SER A 271 -16.78 -3.67 -2.16
C SER A 271 -15.81 -3.58 -0.98
N LEU A 272 -16.32 -3.39 0.23
CA LEU A 272 -15.50 -3.34 1.43
C LEU A 272 -14.80 -4.67 1.70
N ALA A 273 -15.51 -5.81 1.64
CA ALA A 273 -14.89 -7.12 1.83
C ALA A 273 -13.78 -7.36 0.79
N PHE A 274 -14.00 -7.01 -0.47
CA PHE A 274 -13.01 -7.13 -1.54
C PHE A 274 -11.77 -6.30 -1.23
N VAL A 275 -11.94 -5.00 -0.97
CA VAL A 275 -10.84 -4.06 -0.74
C VAL A 275 -9.99 -4.49 0.47
N TYR A 276 -10.63 -4.82 1.58
CA TYR A 276 -9.88 -5.18 2.78
C TYR A 276 -9.21 -6.55 2.68
N LEU A 277 -9.88 -7.57 2.10
CA LEU A 277 -9.25 -8.88 1.87
C LEU A 277 -8.05 -8.78 0.93
N LEU A 278 -8.14 -7.96 -0.11
CA LEU A 278 -7.06 -7.83 -1.09
C LEU A 278 -5.88 -7.02 -0.56
N PHE A 279 -6.14 -5.88 0.10
CA PHE A 279 -5.09 -4.89 0.39
C PHE A 279 -4.54 -4.91 1.82
N ILE A 280 -5.19 -5.55 2.82
CA ILE A 280 -4.62 -5.67 4.17
C ILE A 280 -3.24 -6.34 4.14
N PRO A 281 -3.02 -7.46 3.45
CA PRO A 281 -1.70 -8.10 3.41
C PRO A 281 -0.61 -7.15 2.90
N ALA A 282 -0.87 -6.42 1.82
CA ALA A 282 0.05 -5.43 1.27
C ALA A 282 0.33 -4.27 2.23
N GLY A 283 -0.71 -3.77 2.92
CA GLY A 283 -0.59 -2.74 3.95
C GLY A 283 0.28 -3.19 5.13
N LEU A 284 0.15 -4.45 5.55
CA LEU A 284 0.99 -5.04 6.61
C LEU A 284 2.47 -5.04 6.21
N VAL A 285 2.80 -5.43 4.97
CA VAL A 285 4.20 -5.41 4.47
C VAL A 285 4.75 -4.00 4.49
N LYS A 286 4.05 -3.05 3.90
CA LYS A 286 4.51 -1.66 3.76
C LYS A 286 4.73 -1.01 5.13
N SER A 287 3.78 -1.18 6.04
CA SER A 287 3.86 -0.68 7.42
C SER A 287 5.02 -1.32 8.19
N PHE A 288 5.19 -2.65 8.07
CA PHE A 288 6.26 -3.39 8.73
C PHE A 288 7.64 -2.97 8.24
N LEU A 289 7.84 -2.91 6.92
CA LEU A 289 9.12 -2.52 6.33
C LEU A 289 9.51 -1.10 6.76
N THR A 290 8.56 -0.16 6.72
CA THR A 290 8.81 1.21 7.16
C THR A 290 9.12 1.28 8.66
N TRP A 291 8.34 0.62 9.51
CA TRP A 291 8.59 0.60 10.95
C TRP A 291 9.95 -0.04 11.28
N ARG A 292 10.27 -1.17 10.66
CA ARG A 292 11.49 -1.92 10.96
C ARG A 292 12.75 -1.19 10.52
N THR A 293 12.68 -0.45 9.42
CA THR A 293 13.83 0.25 8.84
C THR A 293 13.87 1.76 9.15
N GLY A 294 12.72 2.35 9.50
CA GLY A 294 12.54 3.80 9.61
C GLY A 294 12.72 4.51 8.27
N ASN A 295 12.52 3.78 7.17
CA ASN A 295 12.73 4.29 5.82
C ASN A 295 11.60 3.79 4.89
N ALA A 296 10.74 4.70 4.47
CA ALA A 296 9.61 4.38 3.62
C ALA A 296 10.04 3.93 2.20
N TRP A 297 11.21 4.34 1.72
CA TRP A 297 11.74 3.88 0.44
C TRP A 297 11.94 2.37 0.39
N VAL A 298 12.13 1.70 1.53
CA VAL A 298 12.34 0.25 1.57
C VAL A 298 11.12 -0.50 1.07
N HIS A 299 9.89 -0.07 1.41
CA HIS A 299 8.71 -0.73 0.86
C HIS A 299 8.45 -0.35 -0.60
N VAL A 300 8.83 0.85 -1.04
CA VAL A 300 8.68 1.26 -2.45
C VAL A 300 9.55 0.37 -3.33
N TRP A 301 10.85 0.33 -3.06
CA TRP A 301 11.79 -0.41 -3.90
C TRP A 301 11.76 -1.92 -3.70
N GLY A 302 11.50 -2.39 -2.49
CA GLY A 302 11.48 -3.82 -2.19
C GLY A 302 10.18 -4.51 -2.58
N TYR A 303 9.07 -3.79 -2.58
CA TYR A 303 7.76 -4.42 -2.75
C TYR A 303 6.88 -3.72 -3.78
N HIS A 304 6.72 -2.40 -3.73
CA HIS A 304 5.59 -1.73 -4.39
C HIS A 304 5.89 -1.38 -5.86
N ALA A 305 6.98 -0.65 -6.14
CA ALA A 305 7.20 -0.07 -7.45
C ALA A 305 7.48 -1.10 -8.55
N ILE A 306 8.17 -2.20 -8.24
CA ILE A 306 8.63 -3.17 -9.24
C ILE A 306 7.74 -4.41 -9.25
N SER A 307 7.49 -5.02 -8.09
CA SER A 307 6.80 -6.29 -7.99
C SER A 307 5.40 -6.24 -8.63
N PRO A 308 4.39 -5.50 -8.13
CA PRO A 308 3.11 -5.46 -8.82
C PRO A 308 3.15 -4.62 -10.11
N HIS A 309 3.76 -3.43 -10.07
CA HIS A 309 3.54 -2.45 -11.13
C HIS A 309 4.40 -2.64 -12.38
N VAL A 310 5.64 -3.13 -12.25
CA VAL A 310 6.42 -3.50 -13.43
C VAL A 310 6.16 -4.95 -13.82
N THR A 311 6.13 -5.88 -12.86
CA THR A 311 5.99 -7.30 -13.20
C THR A 311 4.59 -7.63 -13.73
N VAL A 312 3.53 -7.06 -13.15
CA VAL A 312 2.13 -7.39 -13.49
C VAL A 312 1.50 -6.35 -14.42
N ASP A 313 1.53 -5.07 -14.02
CA ASP A 313 0.74 -4.02 -14.69
C ASP A 313 1.34 -3.53 -16.02
N THR A 314 2.60 -3.87 -16.35
CA THR A 314 3.19 -3.57 -17.67
C THR A 314 2.31 -4.07 -18.81
N ARG A 315 1.62 -5.19 -18.67
CA ARG A 315 0.71 -5.71 -19.70
C ARG A 315 -0.45 -4.75 -19.99
N LEU A 316 -0.98 -4.11 -18.94
CA LEU A 316 -2.02 -3.10 -19.09
C LEU A 316 -1.49 -1.88 -19.84
N ILE A 317 -0.33 -1.37 -19.43
CA ILE A 317 0.32 -0.23 -20.07
C ILE A 317 0.64 -0.52 -21.55
N VAL A 318 1.14 -1.72 -21.86
CA VAL A 318 1.39 -2.15 -23.25
C VAL A 318 0.12 -2.12 -24.08
N SER A 319 -1.01 -2.59 -23.50
CA SER A 319 -2.30 -2.56 -24.16
C SER A 319 -2.80 -1.13 -24.40
N ASP A 320 -2.77 -0.29 -23.36
CA ASP A 320 -3.34 1.07 -23.39
C ASP A 320 -2.54 2.02 -24.31
N PHE A 321 -1.22 1.84 -24.34
CA PHE A 321 -0.32 2.62 -25.19
C PHE A 321 -0.09 1.98 -26.57
N LYS A 322 -0.71 0.82 -26.85
CA LYS A 322 -0.60 0.07 -28.11
C LYS A 322 0.87 -0.18 -28.51
N ILE A 323 1.72 -0.52 -27.53
CA ILE A 323 3.13 -0.82 -27.73
C ILE A 323 3.23 -2.17 -28.47
N LYS A 324 3.81 -2.14 -29.69
CA LYS A 324 3.95 -3.33 -30.57
C LYS A 324 5.16 -4.16 -30.22
#